data_36dd82f6f09af226f82f370802515289
#
_entry.id   36dd82f6f09af226f82f370802515289
#
_cell.length_a   1.000
_cell.length_b   1.000
_cell.length_c   1.000
_cell.angle_alpha   90.00
_cell.angle_beta   90.00
_cell.angle_gamma   90.00
#
_symmetry.space_group_name_H-M   'P 1'
#
loop_
_entity.id
_entity.type
_entity.pdbx_description
1 polymer ?
#
loop_
_entity_poly.entity_id
_entity_poly.type
_entity_poly.pdbx_seq_one_letter_code
_entity_poly.pdbx_strand_id
1 'polypeptide(L)'
;MKWCWFCLLVSLMGCGVAPASIKVATYNIYWLDNEISNERRDRLQQVIRELDADIIGFQEIQSRAALANILPEDYEIGILDDEEELLELAIAVRRPLTIASLGMVFPDEIYNDAFPRKRDLLAARVEGVGQSLHVFVHHAKSRRGGRVETDERRVMASKMMMQFLTSRVEKDRVILLGDFNDNPDDQSLNILEYGITNMDGGIDKDPDTFLYNVTESLLEKDYCSYGYNYLYDELKEPTYDPVVKGAREENNKWRGRKHDFFKDVKVKAILFDQILVSQNLKDHVVDRGVFTGASAVVGTRSRIRFKGDNLSYTTRGSFASDHVPVWALLKF
;
A
#
# COMPACT_ATOMS: atom_id res chain seq x y z
N MET A 1 -52.73 -42.04 -18.20
CA MET A 1 -51.34 -41.68 -18.60
C MET A 1 -51.10 -40.25 -18.25
N LYS A 2 -50.33 -40.02 -17.15
CA LYS A 2 -49.92 -38.67 -16.67
C LYS A 2 -48.45 -38.52 -16.99
N TRP A 3 -48.09 -37.58 -17.83
CA TRP A 3 -46.73 -37.24 -18.16
C TRP A 3 -46.25 -36.18 -17.15
N CYS A 4 -45.25 -36.54 -16.32
CA CYS A 4 -44.48 -35.58 -15.50
C CYS A 4 -43.39 -34.98 -16.37
N TRP A 5 -43.43 -33.66 -16.54
CA TRP A 5 -42.32 -32.89 -17.07
C TRP A 5 -41.35 -32.57 -15.91
N PHE A 6 -40.16 -33.13 -15.99
CA PHE A 6 -39.04 -32.76 -15.11
C PHE A 6 -38.32 -31.57 -15.76
N CYS A 7 -38.52 -30.36 -15.24
CA CYS A 7 -37.68 -29.20 -15.61
C CYS A 7 -36.32 -29.37 -14.98
N LEU A 8 -35.31 -29.66 -15.77
CA LEU A 8 -33.91 -29.63 -15.40
C LEU A 8 -33.46 -28.17 -15.39
N LEU A 9 -33.35 -27.57 -14.21
CA LEU A 9 -32.68 -26.27 -14.00
C LEU A 9 -31.16 -26.50 -14.14
N VAL A 10 -30.63 -26.25 -15.33
CA VAL A 10 -29.17 -26.13 -15.53
C VAL A 10 -28.78 -24.76 -15.02
N SER A 11 -28.16 -24.73 -13.80
CA SER A 11 -27.43 -23.57 -13.32
C SER A 11 -26.24 -23.33 -14.25
N LEU A 12 -26.36 -22.37 -15.14
CA LEU A 12 -25.22 -21.80 -15.86
C LEU A 12 -24.36 -21.06 -14.83
N MET A 13 -23.42 -21.77 -14.19
CA MET A 13 -22.27 -21.11 -13.59
C MET A 13 -21.53 -20.42 -14.73
N GLY A 14 -21.67 -19.12 -14.81
CA GLY A 14 -20.91 -18.30 -15.73
C GLY A 14 -19.42 -18.51 -15.44
N CYS A 15 -18.74 -19.23 -16.31
CA CYS A 15 -17.29 -19.31 -16.31
C CYS A 15 -16.80 -17.90 -16.73
N GLY A 16 -16.59 -17.01 -15.76
CA GLY A 16 -15.97 -15.72 -16.02
C GLY A 16 -14.57 -15.98 -16.55
N VAL A 17 -14.28 -15.47 -17.73
CA VAL A 17 -12.92 -15.50 -18.28
C VAL A 17 -12.04 -14.70 -17.33
N ALA A 18 -10.98 -15.31 -16.80
CA ALA A 18 -10.01 -14.62 -15.96
C ALA A 18 -9.48 -13.37 -16.69
N PRO A 19 -9.35 -12.21 -16.02
CA PRO A 19 -8.85 -11.02 -16.68
C PRO A 19 -7.43 -11.26 -17.20
N ALA A 20 -7.19 -10.81 -18.44
CA ALA A 20 -5.87 -10.96 -19.10
C ALA A 20 -4.79 -10.09 -18.44
N SER A 21 -5.18 -9.10 -17.65
CA SER A 21 -4.29 -8.23 -16.88
C SER A 21 -4.96 -7.77 -15.60
N ILE A 22 -4.15 -7.50 -14.57
CA ILE A 22 -4.59 -6.99 -13.26
C ILE A 22 -3.71 -5.82 -12.89
N LYS A 23 -4.34 -4.72 -12.52
CA LYS A 23 -3.66 -3.57 -11.92
C LYS A 23 -3.75 -3.66 -10.40
N VAL A 24 -2.60 -3.76 -9.74
CA VAL A 24 -2.50 -3.73 -8.28
C VAL A 24 -1.95 -2.39 -7.83
N ALA A 25 -2.41 -1.90 -6.67
CA ALA A 25 -1.96 -0.62 -6.14
C ALA A 25 -1.85 -0.66 -4.61
N THR A 26 -1.05 0.23 -4.05
CA THR A 26 -1.03 0.58 -2.63
C THR A 26 -1.38 2.04 -2.44
N TYR A 27 -2.12 2.37 -1.39
CA TYR A 27 -2.54 3.74 -1.10
C TYR A 27 -2.71 3.98 0.40
N ASN A 28 -1.77 4.69 1.02
CA ASN A 28 -1.98 5.26 2.34
C ASN A 28 -2.94 6.45 2.21
N ILE A 29 -4.11 6.38 2.88
CA ILE A 29 -5.19 7.38 2.73
C ILE A 29 -5.17 8.47 3.82
N TYR A 30 -4.19 8.48 4.70
CA TYR A 30 -4.07 9.50 5.73
C TYR A 30 -5.31 9.63 6.64
N TRP A 31 -5.44 8.74 7.63
CA TRP A 31 -6.48 8.80 8.66
C TRP A 31 -7.90 8.91 8.06
N LEU A 32 -8.31 7.92 7.29
CA LEU A 32 -9.65 7.87 6.73
C LEU A 32 -10.67 7.47 7.79
N ASP A 33 -11.58 8.38 8.11
CA ASP A 33 -12.76 8.12 8.93
C ASP A 33 -14.06 8.61 8.26
N ASN A 34 -15.19 8.46 8.93
CA ASN A 34 -16.49 8.89 8.42
C ASN A 34 -16.71 10.42 8.48
N GLU A 35 -15.82 11.17 9.15
CA GLU A 35 -15.97 12.61 9.37
C GLU A 35 -15.16 13.47 8.41
N ILE A 36 -14.51 12.90 7.40
CA ILE A 36 -13.80 13.68 6.36
C ILE A 36 -14.73 14.68 5.66
N SER A 37 -14.16 15.78 5.14
CA SER A 37 -14.93 16.75 4.35
C SER A 37 -15.48 16.12 3.07
N ASN A 38 -16.59 16.68 2.54
CA ASN A 38 -17.14 16.23 1.26
C ASN A 38 -16.12 16.41 0.13
N GLU A 39 -15.39 17.54 0.12
CA GLU A 39 -14.35 17.80 -0.88
C GLU A 39 -13.26 16.72 -0.84
N ARG A 40 -12.83 16.30 0.35
CA ARG A 40 -11.85 15.24 0.48
C ARG A 40 -12.41 13.90 0.00
N ARG A 41 -13.65 13.58 0.36
CA ARG A 41 -14.34 12.36 -0.12
C ARG A 41 -14.38 12.32 -1.64
N ASP A 42 -14.84 13.40 -2.27
CA ASP A 42 -14.96 13.50 -3.72
C ASP A 42 -13.61 13.32 -4.42
N ARG A 43 -12.52 13.89 -3.84
CA ARG A 43 -11.17 13.70 -4.36
C ARG A 43 -10.68 12.27 -4.23
N LEU A 44 -10.90 11.62 -3.08
CA LEU A 44 -10.56 10.20 -2.88
C LEU A 44 -11.29 9.31 -3.88
N GLN A 45 -12.59 9.54 -4.06
CA GLN A 45 -13.38 8.83 -5.07
C GLN A 45 -12.85 9.07 -6.49
N GLN A 46 -12.41 10.29 -6.80
CA GLN A 46 -11.83 10.61 -8.10
C GLN A 46 -10.49 9.90 -8.28
N VAL A 47 -9.59 9.95 -7.28
CA VAL A 47 -8.31 9.23 -7.32
C VAL A 47 -8.53 7.73 -7.57
N ILE A 48 -9.45 7.10 -6.84
CA ILE A 48 -9.75 5.67 -6.99
C ILE A 48 -10.27 5.35 -8.39
N ARG A 49 -11.20 6.16 -8.93
CA ARG A 49 -11.70 5.97 -10.30
C ARG A 49 -10.62 6.15 -11.36
N GLU A 50 -9.76 7.18 -11.23
CA GLU A 50 -8.67 7.45 -12.19
C GLU A 50 -7.53 6.43 -12.07
N LEU A 51 -7.26 5.94 -10.86
CA LEU A 51 -6.29 4.87 -10.62
C LEU A 51 -6.71 3.58 -11.34
N ASP A 52 -8.00 3.29 -11.35
CA ASP A 52 -8.61 2.15 -12.04
C ASP A 52 -7.87 0.82 -11.76
N ALA A 53 -7.58 0.56 -10.48
CA ALA A 53 -6.89 -0.65 -10.05
C ALA A 53 -7.87 -1.76 -9.70
N ASP A 54 -7.49 -3.02 -9.93
CA ASP A 54 -8.30 -4.20 -9.63
C ASP A 54 -8.12 -4.66 -8.19
N ILE A 55 -6.93 -4.43 -7.62
CA ILE A 55 -6.61 -4.73 -6.23
C ILE A 55 -5.93 -3.51 -5.63
N ILE A 56 -6.42 -3.04 -4.49
CA ILE A 56 -5.83 -1.89 -3.77
C ILE A 56 -5.60 -2.28 -2.31
N GLY A 57 -4.35 -2.23 -1.87
CA GLY A 57 -4.01 -2.29 -0.44
C GLY A 57 -4.05 -0.89 0.16
N PHE A 58 -4.80 -0.74 1.24
CA PHE A 58 -4.97 0.54 1.92
C PHE A 58 -4.32 0.56 3.29
N GLN A 59 -3.82 1.72 3.69
CA GLN A 59 -3.27 2.01 5.01
C GLN A 59 -3.96 3.24 5.60
N GLU A 60 -3.98 3.31 6.94
CA GLU A 60 -4.59 4.39 7.71
C GLU A 60 -6.12 4.50 7.56
N ILE A 61 -6.79 3.36 7.59
CA ILE A 61 -8.25 3.25 7.58
C ILE A 61 -8.76 3.11 9.01
N GLN A 62 -9.81 3.83 9.36
CA GLN A 62 -10.44 3.70 10.68
C GLN A 62 -11.50 2.60 10.73
N SER A 63 -12.23 2.37 9.63
CA SER A 63 -13.28 1.36 9.60
C SER A 63 -13.67 0.95 8.18
N ARG A 64 -14.31 -0.21 8.05
CA ARG A 64 -14.95 -0.66 6.81
C ARG A 64 -15.92 0.38 6.25
N ALA A 65 -16.73 1.01 7.11
CA ALA A 65 -17.72 1.99 6.69
C ALA A 65 -17.07 3.23 6.06
N ALA A 66 -15.94 3.71 6.64
CA ALA A 66 -15.20 4.83 6.05
C ALA A 66 -14.67 4.50 4.66
N LEU A 67 -14.13 3.29 4.47
CA LEU A 67 -13.62 2.84 3.18
C LEU A 67 -14.75 2.64 2.16
N ALA A 68 -15.89 2.07 2.55
CA ALA A 68 -17.05 1.89 1.69
C ALA A 68 -17.62 3.22 1.16
N ASN A 69 -17.49 4.33 1.91
CA ASN A 69 -17.95 5.65 1.49
C ASN A 69 -17.15 6.26 0.32
N ILE A 70 -15.98 5.71 0.01
CA ILE A 70 -15.12 6.23 -1.06
C ILE A 70 -14.91 5.25 -2.21
N LEU A 71 -15.21 3.95 -2.01
CA LEU A 71 -15.05 2.91 -3.04
C LEU A 71 -16.30 2.79 -3.93
N PRO A 72 -16.13 2.50 -5.23
CA PRO A 72 -17.22 2.01 -6.08
C PRO A 72 -17.83 0.71 -5.56
N GLU A 73 -19.12 0.46 -5.88
CA GLU A 73 -19.88 -0.71 -5.38
C GLU A 73 -19.38 -2.07 -5.92
N ASP A 74 -18.59 -2.07 -6.97
CA ASP A 74 -18.01 -3.27 -7.57
C ASP A 74 -16.78 -3.79 -6.82
N TYR A 75 -16.30 -3.08 -5.77
CA TYR A 75 -15.23 -3.56 -4.91
C TYR A 75 -15.74 -4.36 -3.72
N GLU A 76 -15.13 -5.51 -3.51
CA GLU A 76 -15.20 -6.26 -2.25
C GLU A 76 -14.13 -5.74 -1.28
N ILE A 77 -14.52 -5.43 -0.03
CA ILE A 77 -13.64 -4.88 0.99
C ILE A 77 -13.22 -5.98 1.97
N GLY A 78 -11.93 -6.19 2.11
CA GLY A 78 -11.31 -7.02 3.15
C GLY A 78 -10.65 -6.14 4.21
N ILE A 79 -11.22 -6.11 5.41
CA ILE A 79 -10.69 -5.44 6.59
C ILE A 79 -11.10 -6.25 7.82
N LEU A 80 -10.22 -6.36 8.79
CA LEU A 80 -10.50 -6.95 10.10
C LEU A 80 -10.72 -5.78 11.07
N ASP A 81 -11.96 -5.26 11.05
CA ASP A 81 -12.37 -4.10 11.86
C ASP A 81 -12.10 -4.34 13.35
N ASP A 82 -11.35 -3.46 14.00
CA ASP A 82 -11.12 -3.42 15.43
C ASP A 82 -11.46 -2.01 15.95
N GLU A 83 -12.51 -1.89 16.76
CA GLU A 83 -12.99 -0.61 17.29
C GLU A 83 -11.94 0.12 18.15
N GLU A 84 -10.94 -0.61 18.65
CA GLU A 84 -9.83 -0.05 19.44
C GLU A 84 -8.71 0.51 18.58
N GLU A 85 -8.67 0.18 17.27
CA GLU A 85 -7.64 0.64 16.34
C GLU A 85 -8.15 1.77 15.45
N LEU A 86 -7.28 2.76 15.24
CA LEU A 86 -7.59 3.94 14.43
C LEU A 86 -6.87 3.96 13.08
N LEU A 87 -5.96 3.00 12.84
CA LEU A 87 -5.10 2.95 11.65
C LEU A 87 -5.00 1.52 11.14
N GLU A 88 -6.10 1.00 10.65
CA GLU A 88 -6.15 -0.36 10.14
C GLU A 88 -5.60 -0.50 8.73
N LEU A 89 -5.36 -1.76 8.36
CA LEU A 89 -5.03 -2.18 7.02
C LEU A 89 -6.27 -2.75 6.34
N ALA A 90 -6.42 -2.45 5.06
CA ALA A 90 -7.50 -3.02 4.27
C ALA A 90 -7.02 -3.41 2.87
N ILE A 91 -7.78 -4.29 2.24
CA ILE A 91 -7.67 -4.60 0.82
C ILE A 91 -9.03 -4.39 0.16
N ALA A 92 -9.04 -3.79 -1.01
CA ALA A 92 -10.22 -3.76 -1.87
C ALA A 92 -9.93 -4.50 -3.16
N VAL A 93 -10.87 -5.35 -3.58
CA VAL A 93 -10.73 -6.22 -4.75
C VAL A 93 -11.93 -6.01 -5.65
N ARG A 94 -11.70 -5.61 -6.91
CA ARG A 94 -12.77 -5.34 -7.89
C ARG A 94 -13.29 -6.65 -8.50
N ARG A 95 -14.59 -6.80 -8.57
CA ARG A 95 -15.22 -7.93 -9.29
C ARG A 95 -14.77 -7.99 -10.75
N PRO A 96 -14.53 -9.17 -11.35
CA PRO A 96 -14.92 -10.50 -10.85
C PRO A 96 -13.93 -11.16 -9.88
N LEU A 97 -12.86 -10.49 -9.47
CA LEU A 97 -11.97 -10.99 -8.43
C LEU A 97 -12.70 -11.07 -7.08
N THR A 98 -12.29 -11.99 -6.22
CA THR A 98 -12.88 -12.22 -4.89
C THR A 98 -11.82 -12.46 -3.82
N ILE A 99 -12.14 -12.13 -2.57
CA ILE A 99 -11.31 -12.42 -1.40
C ILE A 99 -11.71 -13.78 -0.83
N ALA A 100 -10.91 -14.81 -1.09
CA ALA A 100 -11.19 -16.17 -0.61
C ALA A 100 -10.80 -16.39 0.86
N SER A 101 -9.84 -15.65 1.38
CA SER A 101 -9.46 -15.64 2.80
C SER A 101 -8.80 -14.34 3.18
N LEU A 102 -8.95 -13.96 4.46
CA LEU A 102 -8.37 -12.76 5.06
C LEU A 102 -7.93 -13.07 6.49
N GLY A 103 -6.78 -12.54 6.90
CA GLY A 103 -6.25 -12.72 8.26
C GLY A 103 -5.02 -11.87 8.53
N MET A 104 -4.68 -11.67 9.81
CA MET A 104 -3.40 -11.09 10.22
C MET A 104 -2.34 -12.18 10.39
N VAL A 105 -1.10 -11.87 9.99
CA VAL A 105 0.02 -12.82 10.06
C VAL A 105 0.68 -12.81 11.44
N PHE A 106 0.77 -11.64 12.07
CA PHE A 106 1.48 -11.42 13.34
C PHE A 106 0.57 -10.77 14.40
N PRO A 107 -0.57 -11.40 14.79
CA PRO A 107 -1.60 -10.74 15.60
C PRO A 107 -1.24 -10.57 17.07
N ASP A 108 -0.15 -11.19 17.55
CA ASP A 108 0.20 -11.18 18.97
C ASP A 108 0.99 -9.91 19.36
N GLU A 109 0.74 -9.38 20.55
CA GLU A 109 1.38 -8.17 21.08
C GLU A 109 2.92 -8.24 21.14
N ILE A 110 3.50 -9.44 21.19
CA ILE A 110 4.96 -9.63 21.15
C ILE A 110 5.60 -9.10 19.86
N TYR A 111 4.82 -8.88 18.81
CA TYR A 111 5.28 -8.35 17.52
C TYR A 111 5.14 -6.83 17.39
N ASN A 112 4.60 -6.14 18.40
CA ASN A 112 4.31 -4.68 18.34
C ASN A 112 5.56 -3.81 18.15
N ASP A 113 6.75 -4.31 18.46
CA ASP A 113 7.99 -3.58 18.15
C ASP A 113 8.30 -3.55 16.67
N ALA A 114 8.03 -4.63 15.95
CA ALA A 114 8.18 -4.72 14.51
C ALA A 114 6.95 -4.12 13.78
N PHE A 115 5.76 -4.52 14.21
CA PHE A 115 4.48 -4.10 13.65
C PHE A 115 3.75 -3.20 14.65
N PRO A 116 3.83 -1.85 14.48
CA PRO A 116 3.33 -0.92 15.50
C PRO A 116 1.83 -1.04 15.73
N ARG A 117 1.44 -1.15 16.99
CA ARG A 117 0.05 -1.39 17.41
C ARG A 117 -0.47 -2.68 16.77
N LYS A 118 -1.72 -2.76 16.40
CA LYS A 118 -2.29 -3.92 15.72
C LYS A 118 -2.24 -3.80 14.16
N ARG A 119 -1.28 -3.04 13.62
CA ARG A 119 -1.04 -2.94 12.17
C ARG A 119 -0.15 -4.07 11.68
N ASP A 120 -0.53 -5.27 12.04
CA ASP A 120 0.13 -6.48 11.63
C ASP A 120 0.02 -6.67 10.11
N LEU A 121 0.81 -7.54 9.55
CA LEU A 121 0.75 -7.83 8.12
C LEU A 121 -0.62 -8.45 7.76
N LEU A 122 -1.46 -7.70 7.02
CA LEU A 122 -2.73 -8.22 6.54
C LEU A 122 -2.49 -9.14 5.34
N ALA A 123 -2.95 -10.37 5.43
CA ALA A 123 -2.85 -11.37 4.37
C ALA A 123 -4.22 -11.65 3.75
N ALA A 124 -4.31 -11.57 2.43
CA ALA A 124 -5.50 -11.92 1.66
C ALA A 124 -5.15 -12.92 0.56
N ARG A 125 -6.01 -13.93 0.35
CA ARG A 125 -5.96 -14.78 -0.83
C ARG A 125 -7.03 -14.31 -1.81
N VAL A 126 -6.59 -13.84 -2.98
CA VAL A 126 -7.45 -13.32 -4.03
C VAL A 126 -7.57 -14.34 -5.16
N GLU A 127 -8.80 -14.61 -5.60
CA GLU A 127 -9.13 -15.54 -6.68
C GLU A 127 -9.76 -14.80 -7.88
N GLY A 128 -9.78 -15.47 -9.04
CA GLY A 128 -10.35 -14.92 -10.28
C GLY A 128 -9.35 -14.69 -11.40
N VAL A 129 -8.06 -15.02 -11.19
CA VAL A 129 -6.98 -14.88 -12.19
C VAL A 129 -6.41 -16.22 -12.67
N GLY A 130 -7.19 -17.27 -12.60
CA GLY A 130 -6.75 -18.62 -12.97
C GLY A 130 -5.98 -19.34 -11.86
N GLN A 131 -5.04 -18.66 -11.21
CA GLN A 131 -4.37 -19.11 -9.97
C GLN A 131 -4.56 -18.05 -8.90
N SER A 132 -4.58 -18.48 -7.62
CA SER A 132 -4.70 -17.53 -6.50
C SER A 132 -3.50 -16.59 -6.42
N LEU A 133 -3.78 -15.34 -6.03
CA LEU A 133 -2.77 -14.37 -5.62
C LEU A 133 -2.77 -14.28 -4.09
N HIS A 134 -1.59 -14.32 -3.48
CA HIS A 134 -1.40 -14.07 -2.04
C HIS A 134 -0.94 -12.62 -1.88
N VAL A 135 -1.86 -11.75 -1.49
CA VAL A 135 -1.61 -10.32 -1.33
C VAL A 135 -1.41 -9.99 0.13
N PHE A 136 -0.30 -9.35 0.44
CA PHE A 136 0.04 -8.88 1.79
C PHE A 136 0.08 -7.36 1.81
N VAL A 137 -0.67 -6.76 2.74
CA VAL A 137 -0.69 -5.32 2.95
C VAL A 137 0.08 -4.98 4.21
N HIS A 138 1.06 -4.09 4.09
CA HIS A 138 1.94 -3.66 5.17
C HIS A 138 1.84 -2.16 5.44
N HIS A 139 2.01 -1.76 6.71
CA HIS A 139 2.23 -0.37 7.08
C HIS A 139 3.31 -0.31 8.17
N ALA A 140 4.51 0.01 7.78
CA ALA A 140 5.69 0.02 8.65
C ALA A 140 5.67 1.13 9.69
N LYS A 141 6.58 1.04 10.65
CA LYS A 141 6.84 2.11 11.62
C LYS A 141 7.25 3.39 10.90
N SER A 142 6.48 4.47 11.10
CA SER A 142 6.82 5.79 10.55
C SER A 142 8.15 6.31 11.07
N ARG A 143 8.80 7.19 10.30
CA ARG A 143 10.05 7.87 10.70
C ARG A 143 9.85 8.93 11.78
N ARG A 144 8.65 9.05 12.35
CA ARG A 144 8.36 9.99 13.43
C ARG A 144 9.17 9.64 14.68
N GLY A 145 9.96 10.58 15.12
CA GLY A 145 10.94 10.42 16.21
C GLY A 145 12.39 10.34 15.73
N GLY A 146 12.60 10.31 14.41
CA GLY A 146 13.89 10.21 13.76
C GLY A 146 14.02 8.94 12.93
N ARG A 147 14.73 9.03 11.81
CA ARG A 147 14.95 7.89 10.92
C ARG A 147 15.72 6.78 11.63
N VAL A 148 16.87 7.13 12.20
CA VAL A 148 17.77 6.16 12.85
C VAL A 148 17.11 5.49 14.06
N GLU A 149 16.34 6.25 14.84
CA GLU A 149 15.64 5.75 16.03
C GLU A 149 14.52 4.76 15.68
N THR A 150 14.07 4.75 14.44
CA THR A 150 12.94 3.91 13.98
C THR A 150 13.34 2.84 12.96
N ASP A 151 14.55 2.92 12.38
CA ASP A 151 15.00 1.99 11.35
C ASP A 151 15.03 0.53 11.83
N GLU A 152 15.51 0.29 13.06
CA GLU A 152 15.58 -1.07 13.63
C GLU A 152 14.21 -1.78 13.61
N ARG A 153 13.14 -1.05 13.82
CA ARG A 153 11.76 -1.61 13.83
C ARG A 153 11.33 -2.01 12.42
N ARG A 154 11.63 -1.20 11.40
CA ARG A 154 11.34 -1.52 10.00
C ARG A 154 12.18 -2.71 9.52
N VAL A 155 13.46 -2.72 9.87
CA VAL A 155 14.36 -3.85 9.60
C VAL A 155 13.87 -5.13 10.27
N MET A 156 13.42 -5.05 11.54
CA MET A 156 12.84 -6.20 12.25
C MET A 156 11.59 -6.74 11.54
N ALA A 157 10.66 -5.86 11.14
CA ALA A 157 9.47 -6.23 10.39
C ALA A 157 9.83 -6.94 9.08
N SER A 158 10.79 -6.41 8.32
CA SER A 158 11.24 -7.01 7.07
C SER A 158 11.88 -8.40 7.27
N LYS A 159 12.70 -8.57 8.32
CA LYS A 159 13.25 -9.90 8.67
C LYS A 159 12.15 -10.92 8.98
N MET A 160 11.14 -10.52 9.73
CA MET A 160 10.01 -11.39 10.08
C MET A 160 9.16 -11.72 8.85
N MET A 161 8.84 -10.73 8.01
CA MET A 161 8.13 -10.95 6.74
C MET A 161 8.91 -11.87 5.81
N MET A 162 10.21 -11.66 5.66
CA MET A 162 11.09 -12.50 4.85
C MET A 162 11.07 -13.94 5.33
N GLN A 163 11.23 -14.17 6.64
CA GLN A 163 11.18 -15.53 7.23
C GLN A 163 9.83 -16.20 7.00
N PHE A 164 8.73 -15.47 7.21
CA PHE A 164 7.37 -15.97 6.97
C PHE A 164 7.15 -16.33 5.49
N LEU A 165 7.66 -15.51 4.57
CA LEU A 165 7.48 -15.69 3.14
C LEU A 165 8.40 -16.76 2.54
N THR A 166 9.50 -17.15 3.20
CA THR A 166 10.50 -18.10 2.67
C THR A 166 9.89 -19.41 2.16
N SER A 167 8.89 -19.95 2.83
CA SER A 167 8.21 -21.18 2.39
C SER A 167 7.16 -20.98 1.29
N ARG A 168 6.87 -19.75 0.91
CA ARG A 168 5.77 -19.35 0.03
C ARG A 168 6.22 -18.85 -1.32
N VAL A 169 7.26 -18.00 -1.38
CA VAL A 169 7.67 -17.27 -2.59
C VAL A 169 8.04 -18.15 -3.78
N GLU A 170 8.46 -19.40 -3.54
CA GLU A 170 8.75 -20.35 -4.61
C GLU A 170 7.51 -21.02 -5.19
N LYS A 171 6.44 -21.15 -4.39
CA LYS A 171 5.24 -21.91 -4.74
C LYS A 171 4.06 -21.04 -5.06
N ASP A 172 3.91 -19.95 -4.33
CA ASP A 172 2.75 -19.08 -4.38
C ASP A 172 3.07 -17.82 -5.21
N ARG A 173 2.04 -17.24 -5.82
CA ARG A 173 2.10 -15.92 -6.44
C ARG A 173 1.91 -14.87 -5.35
N VAL A 174 3.01 -14.33 -4.85
CA VAL A 174 3.04 -13.38 -3.73
C VAL A 174 3.14 -11.95 -4.24
N ILE A 175 2.31 -11.07 -3.69
CA ILE A 175 2.38 -9.62 -3.82
C ILE A 175 2.44 -9.04 -2.41
N LEU A 176 3.51 -8.35 -2.07
CA LEU A 176 3.67 -7.60 -0.83
C LEU A 176 3.67 -6.11 -1.17
N LEU A 177 2.73 -5.37 -0.61
CA LEU A 177 2.55 -3.95 -0.91
C LEU A 177 2.19 -3.14 0.34
N GLY A 178 2.41 -1.84 0.31
CA GLY A 178 2.06 -0.97 1.42
C GLY A 178 2.94 0.27 1.56
N ASP A 179 2.71 0.99 2.66
CA ASP A 179 3.57 2.07 3.12
C ASP A 179 4.70 1.49 3.99
N PHE A 180 5.87 1.35 3.42
CA PHE A 180 7.05 0.83 4.10
C PHE A 180 7.75 1.90 4.95
N ASN A 181 7.37 3.17 4.83
CA ASN A 181 8.06 4.30 5.46
C ASN A 181 9.58 4.33 5.20
N ASP A 182 10.02 3.57 4.21
CA ASP A 182 11.39 3.48 3.69
C ASP A 182 11.36 3.49 2.16
N ASN A 183 12.43 3.97 1.53
CA ASN A 183 12.57 3.92 0.07
C ASN A 183 13.25 2.60 -0.36
N PRO A 184 13.18 2.22 -1.63
CA PRO A 184 13.77 0.97 -2.14
C PRO A 184 15.22 0.71 -1.71
N ASP A 185 16.08 1.73 -1.65
CA ASP A 185 17.48 1.60 -1.23
C ASP A 185 17.68 1.46 0.29
N ASP A 186 16.62 1.40 1.10
CA ASP A 186 16.77 1.25 2.56
C ASP A 186 16.94 -0.22 2.96
N GLN A 187 17.63 -0.47 4.08
CA GLN A 187 17.98 -1.81 4.54
C GLN A 187 16.75 -2.75 4.64
N SER A 188 15.61 -2.21 5.05
CA SER A 188 14.37 -2.97 5.20
C SER A 188 13.90 -3.56 3.86
N LEU A 189 14.07 -2.85 2.76
CA LEU A 189 13.71 -3.30 1.41
C LEU A 189 14.74 -4.27 0.87
N ASN A 190 16.05 -3.95 0.96
CA ASN A 190 17.12 -4.84 0.50
C ASN A 190 17.03 -6.23 1.16
N ILE A 191 16.61 -6.32 2.45
CA ILE A 191 16.36 -7.62 3.11
C ILE A 191 15.28 -8.42 2.39
N LEU A 192 14.21 -7.78 1.98
CA LEU A 192 13.09 -8.43 1.26
C LEU A 192 13.43 -8.76 -0.19
N GLU A 193 14.28 -7.97 -0.84
CA GLU A 193 14.72 -8.18 -2.20
C GLU A 193 15.66 -9.36 -2.33
N TYR A 194 16.61 -9.47 -1.39
CA TYR A 194 17.64 -10.52 -1.42
C TYR A 194 17.32 -11.77 -0.57
N GLY A 195 16.39 -11.67 0.39
CA GLY A 195 16.12 -12.75 1.33
C GLY A 195 17.25 -12.99 2.33
N ILE A 196 18.05 -11.98 2.60
CA ILE A 196 19.24 -12.03 3.47
C ILE A 196 19.05 -11.12 4.69
N THR A 197 19.01 -11.71 5.88
CA THR A 197 18.71 -10.97 7.13
C THR A 197 19.71 -9.87 7.51
N ASN A 198 20.95 -9.98 7.05
CA ASN A 198 22.04 -9.04 7.35
C ASN A 198 22.43 -8.19 6.12
N MET A 199 21.47 -8.02 5.21
CA MET A 199 21.69 -7.14 4.06
C MET A 199 21.85 -5.70 4.52
N ASP A 200 22.84 -5.00 3.95
CA ASP A 200 23.04 -3.57 4.21
C ASP A 200 22.03 -2.72 3.42
N GLY A 201 21.76 -1.53 3.91
CA GLY A 201 21.09 -0.51 3.12
C GLY A 201 22.07 0.14 2.15
N GLY A 202 21.61 0.53 0.98
CA GLY A 202 22.40 1.15 -0.07
C GLY A 202 21.77 0.88 -1.43
N ILE A 203 22.15 1.68 -2.43
CA ILE A 203 21.84 1.38 -3.81
C ILE A 203 22.39 0.00 -4.11
N ASP A 204 21.53 -0.92 -4.38
CA ASP A 204 21.88 -2.25 -4.82
C ASP A 204 22.19 -2.27 -6.33
N LYS A 205 23.00 -3.25 -6.74
CA LYS A 205 23.43 -3.40 -8.14
C LYS A 205 23.16 -4.80 -8.68
N ASP A 206 22.89 -5.73 -7.76
CA ASP A 206 22.64 -7.11 -8.11
C ASP A 206 21.14 -7.33 -8.31
N PRO A 207 20.73 -8.29 -9.14
CA PRO A 207 19.32 -8.61 -9.32
C PRO A 207 18.68 -9.15 -8.04
N ASP A 208 17.44 -8.75 -7.77
CA ASP A 208 16.62 -9.28 -6.69
C ASP A 208 16.49 -10.80 -6.79
N THR A 209 16.70 -11.48 -5.68
CA THR A 209 16.70 -12.95 -5.64
C THR A 209 15.54 -13.55 -4.86
N PHE A 210 14.92 -12.81 -3.95
CA PHE A 210 13.81 -13.28 -3.11
C PHE A 210 12.48 -12.68 -3.54
N LEU A 211 12.28 -11.37 -3.38
CA LEU A 211 11.15 -10.64 -3.96
C LEU A 211 11.67 -9.62 -4.97
N TYR A 212 11.03 -9.53 -6.12
CA TYR A 212 11.32 -8.49 -7.09
C TYR A 212 10.66 -7.18 -6.69
N ASN A 213 11.45 -6.13 -6.45
CA ASN A 213 10.94 -4.81 -6.13
C ASN A 213 10.51 -4.07 -7.42
N VAL A 214 9.20 -3.99 -7.63
CA VAL A 214 8.61 -3.30 -8.78
C VAL A 214 8.90 -1.81 -8.76
N THR A 215 9.06 -1.22 -7.57
CA THR A 215 9.19 0.22 -7.36
C THR A 215 10.62 0.74 -7.48
N GLU A 216 11.63 -0.13 -7.45
CA GLU A 216 13.04 0.24 -7.63
C GLU A 216 13.26 1.11 -8.87
N SER A 217 12.73 0.69 -10.00
CA SER A 217 12.84 1.42 -11.26
C SER A 217 12.11 2.78 -11.28
N LEU A 218 11.17 3.01 -10.35
CA LEU A 218 10.54 4.31 -10.15
C LEU A 218 11.46 5.23 -9.34
N LEU A 219 12.12 4.71 -8.30
CA LEU A 219 13.10 5.46 -7.52
C LEU A 219 14.28 5.90 -8.39
N GLU A 220 14.75 5.04 -9.29
CA GLU A 220 15.80 5.38 -10.27
C GLU A 220 15.45 6.59 -11.16
N LYS A 221 14.16 6.80 -11.39
CA LYS A 221 13.61 7.93 -12.16
C LYS A 221 13.16 9.10 -11.29
N ASP A 222 13.59 9.14 -10.03
CA ASP A 222 13.26 10.19 -9.05
C ASP A 222 11.74 10.32 -8.73
N TYR A 223 10.96 9.25 -8.91
CA TYR A 223 9.56 9.24 -8.47
C TYR A 223 9.45 9.21 -6.95
N CYS A 224 8.39 9.84 -6.44
CA CYS A 224 8.07 9.94 -5.02
C CYS A 224 6.59 9.67 -4.80
N SER A 225 6.24 9.06 -3.67
CA SER A 225 4.84 8.86 -3.26
C SER A 225 4.45 9.73 -2.06
N TYR A 226 5.45 10.28 -1.34
CA TYR A 226 5.29 11.16 -0.20
C TYR A 226 6.30 12.30 -0.25
N GLY A 227 5.88 13.54 0.05
CA GLY A 227 6.82 14.66 0.06
C GLY A 227 6.18 15.97 0.49
N TYR A 228 6.65 16.51 1.60
CA TYR A 228 5.99 17.62 2.29
C TYR A 228 5.87 18.90 1.44
N ASN A 229 6.92 19.28 0.73
CA ASN A 229 6.94 20.54 -0.02
C ASN A 229 6.49 20.40 -1.48
N TYR A 230 6.44 19.20 -2.01
CA TYR A 230 6.14 18.95 -3.41
C TYR A 230 4.74 18.40 -3.63
N LEU A 231 4.25 17.60 -2.68
CA LEU A 231 2.93 16.99 -2.76
C LEU A 231 1.86 17.79 -1.99
N TYR A 232 2.25 18.69 -1.05
CA TYR A 232 1.32 19.35 -0.13
C TYR A 232 1.44 20.87 -0.05
N ASP A 233 2.03 21.52 -1.02
CA ASP A 233 2.09 22.99 -1.00
C ASP A 233 0.69 23.57 -1.21
N GLU A 234 0.01 23.92 -0.11
CA GLU A 234 -1.34 24.46 -0.08
C GLU A 234 -1.44 25.86 -0.70
N LEU A 235 -0.31 26.51 -0.96
CA LEU A 235 -0.24 27.93 -1.33
C LEU A 235 0.00 28.15 -2.82
N LYS A 236 0.23 27.10 -3.60
CA LYS A 236 0.53 27.21 -5.03
C LYS A 236 -0.54 26.56 -5.89
N GLU A 237 -0.69 27.10 -7.09
CA GLU A 237 -1.39 26.47 -8.18
C GLU A 237 -0.96 24.99 -8.28
N PRO A 238 -1.88 24.04 -8.56
CA PRO A 238 -1.61 22.63 -8.50
C PRO A 238 -0.63 22.20 -9.59
N THR A 239 0.64 22.38 -9.34
CA THR A 239 1.71 21.77 -10.13
C THR A 239 2.16 20.51 -9.40
N TYR A 240 1.29 19.50 -9.39
CA TYR A 240 1.65 18.20 -8.89
C TYR A 240 2.55 17.50 -9.89
N ASP A 241 3.79 17.26 -9.50
CA ASP A 241 4.71 16.40 -10.21
C ASP A 241 5.34 15.42 -9.21
N PRO A 242 5.08 14.10 -9.31
CA PRO A 242 5.69 13.11 -8.43
C PRO A 242 7.16 12.85 -8.78
N VAL A 243 7.70 13.44 -9.85
CA VAL A 243 9.12 13.32 -10.22
C VAL A 243 9.91 14.47 -9.65
N VAL A 244 10.71 14.20 -8.62
CA VAL A 244 11.54 15.20 -7.95
C VAL A 244 13.01 14.91 -8.24
N LYS A 245 13.61 15.68 -9.16
CA LYS A 245 14.99 15.51 -9.60
C LYS A 245 15.98 15.39 -8.43
N GLY A 246 16.73 14.31 -8.41
CA GLY A 246 17.72 14.02 -7.39
C GLY A 246 17.13 13.47 -6.09
N ALA A 247 15.85 13.08 -6.05
CA ALA A 247 15.20 12.54 -4.86
C ALA A 247 15.92 11.28 -4.34
N ARG A 248 16.32 10.36 -5.24
CA ARG A 248 17.08 9.16 -4.85
C ARG A 248 18.40 9.52 -4.18
N GLU A 249 19.20 10.38 -4.82
CA GLU A 249 20.49 10.81 -4.28
C GLU A 249 20.35 11.51 -2.94
N GLU A 250 19.40 12.40 -2.85
CA GLU A 250 19.12 13.18 -1.66
C GLU A 250 18.66 12.29 -0.50
N ASN A 251 17.80 11.31 -0.72
CA ASN A 251 17.37 10.34 0.29
C ASN A 251 18.51 9.47 0.78
N ASN A 252 19.42 9.08 -0.11
CA ASN A 252 20.57 8.26 0.25
C ASN A 252 21.64 8.98 1.09
N LYS A 253 21.73 10.31 1.01
CA LYS A 253 22.64 11.11 1.87
C LYS A 253 22.38 10.93 3.36
N TRP A 254 21.18 10.56 3.70
CA TRP A 254 20.74 10.54 5.09
C TRP A 254 20.88 9.16 5.75
N ARG A 255 21.40 8.17 5.06
CA ARG A 255 21.63 6.84 5.63
C ARG A 255 22.61 6.85 6.78
N GLY A 256 22.31 6.06 7.83
CA GLY A 256 23.15 5.89 9.00
C GLY A 256 23.41 7.16 9.78
N ARG A 257 22.64 8.23 9.53
CA ARG A 257 22.77 9.49 10.27
C ARG A 257 21.54 9.71 11.13
N LYS A 258 21.76 10.30 12.31
CA LYS A 258 20.69 10.73 13.19
C LYS A 258 20.00 11.96 12.60
N HIS A 259 18.69 11.88 12.32
CA HIS A 259 17.92 12.95 11.70
C HIS A 259 16.71 13.34 12.52
N ASP A 260 16.45 14.65 12.52
CA ASP A 260 15.16 15.19 12.90
C ASP A 260 14.14 14.82 11.81
N PHE A 261 13.04 14.18 12.22
CA PHE A 261 11.94 13.79 11.33
C PHE A 261 11.50 14.92 10.41
N PHE A 262 11.38 16.15 10.93
CA PHE A 262 10.95 17.29 10.11
C PHE A 262 11.96 17.68 9.02
N LYS A 263 13.24 17.51 9.28
CA LYS A 263 14.27 17.74 8.25
C LYS A 263 14.30 16.63 7.23
N ASP A 264 14.16 15.39 7.69
CA ASP A 264 14.14 14.20 6.84
C ASP A 264 12.95 14.22 5.87
N VAL A 265 11.79 14.68 6.32
CA VAL A 265 10.57 14.73 5.51
C VAL A 265 10.39 16.04 4.75
N LYS A 266 10.71 17.20 5.34
CA LYS A 266 10.49 18.52 4.70
C LYS A 266 11.40 18.81 3.52
N VAL A 267 12.59 18.26 3.54
CA VAL A 267 13.58 18.52 2.48
C VAL A 267 13.39 17.58 1.30
N LYS A 268 12.56 16.52 1.46
CA LYS A 268 12.57 15.39 0.55
C LYS A 268 11.18 14.95 0.15
N ALA A 269 11.09 14.58 -1.08
CA ALA A 269 10.08 13.71 -1.60
C ALA A 269 10.63 12.28 -1.58
N ILE A 270 9.88 11.34 -1.05
CA ILE A 270 10.33 9.97 -0.78
C ILE A 270 9.35 8.98 -1.41
N LEU A 271 9.85 7.87 -1.92
CA LEU A 271 9.04 6.76 -2.40
C LEU A 271 8.84 5.77 -1.25
N PHE A 272 7.84 6.02 -0.38
CA PHE A 272 7.53 5.18 0.78
C PHE A 272 6.65 3.98 0.46
N ASP A 273 5.81 4.13 -0.56
CA ASP A 273 4.82 3.14 -0.95
C ASP A 273 5.46 2.17 -1.93
N GLN A 274 5.50 0.87 -1.57
CA GLN A 274 6.23 -0.16 -2.28
C GLN A 274 5.32 -1.25 -2.80
N ILE A 275 5.72 -1.90 -3.89
CA ILE A 275 5.15 -3.13 -4.41
C ILE A 275 6.28 -4.10 -4.72
N LEU A 276 6.29 -5.23 -4.02
CA LEU A 276 7.23 -6.32 -4.26
C LEU A 276 6.44 -7.56 -4.69
N VAL A 277 6.99 -8.33 -5.61
CA VAL A 277 6.34 -9.56 -6.08
C VAL A 277 7.31 -10.74 -6.02
N SER A 278 6.78 -11.96 -5.84
CA SER A 278 7.59 -13.19 -5.93
C SER A 278 8.22 -13.31 -7.33
N GLN A 279 9.38 -13.97 -7.42
CA GLN A 279 10.14 -14.10 -8.67
C GLN A 279 9.32 -14.72 -9.82
N ASN A 280 8.39 -15.61 -9.50
CA ASN A 280 7.48 -16.21 -10.49
C ASN A 280 6.43 -15.21 -11.07
N LEU A 281 6.28 -14.03 -10.46
CA LEU A 281 5.45 -12.94 -10.98
C LEU A 281 6.26 -11.85 -11.70
N LYS A 282 7.58 -11.85 -11.61
CA LYS A 282 8.44 -10.80 -12.18
C LYS A 282 8.16 -10.54 -13.65
N ASP A 283 8.12 -11.61 -14.45
CA ASP A 283 7.91 -11.51 -15.90
C ASP A 283 6.45 -11.15 -16.28
N HIS A 284 5.53 -11.24 -15.33
CA HIS A 284 4.14 -10.78 -15.49
C HIS A 284 4.00 -9.26 -15.31
N VAL A 285 4.94 -8.58 -14.64
CA VAL A 285 4.90 -7.13 -14.44
C VAL A 285 5.25 -6.42 -15.75
N VAL A 286 4.24 -5.85 -16.41
CA VAL A 286 4.40 -5.20 -17.71
C VAL A 286 4.47 -3.68 -17.64
N ASP A 287 3.92 -3.08 -16.58
CA ASP A 287 3.96 -1.62 -16.37
C ASP A 287 3.86 -1.27 -14.87
N ARG A 288 4.29 -0.06 -14.50
CA ARG A 288 4.29 0.44 -13.13
C ARG A 288 4.33 1.96 -13.12
N GLY A 289 3.89 2.57 -12.02
CA GLY A 289 3.93 4.02 -11.91
C GLY A 289 3.49 4.53 -10.54
N VAL A 290 3.68 5.83 -10.37
CA VAL A 290 3.08 6.63 -9.32
C VAL A 290 1.89 7.36 -9.91
N PHE A 291 0.80 7.50 -9.15
CA PHE A 291 -0.39 8.22 -9.60
C PHE A 291 -0.06 9.69 -9.90
N THR A 292 -0.48 10.19 -11.06
CA THR A 292 -0.16 11.54 -11.55
C THR A 292 -1.36 12.47 -11.64
N GLY A 293 -2.55 12.03 -11.18
CA GLY A 293 -3.76 12.87 -11.19
C GLY A 293 -3.65 14.05 -10.22
N ALA A 294 -3.75 15.27 -10.73
CA ALA A 294 -3.63 16.50 -9.94
C ALA A 294 -4.65 16.61 -8.80
N SER A 295 -5.81 15.96 -8.92
CA SER A 295 -6.85 15.91 -7.89
C SER A 295 -6.40 15.29 -6.57
N ALA A 296 -5.33 14.50 -6.57
CA ALA A 296 -4.83 13.82 -5.38
C ALA A 296 -4.29 14.77 -4.30
N VAL A 297 -3.74 15.91 -4.68
CA VAL A 297 -2.90 16.73 -3.81
C VAL A 297 -3.35 18.18 -3.63
N VAL A 298 -4.42 18.57 -4.27
CA VAL A 298 -4.91 19.97 -4.20
C VAL A 298 -5.87 20.17 -3.03
N GLY A 299 -5.68 21.23 -2.25
CA GLY A 299 -6.60 21.63 -1.19
C GLY A 299 -5.91 21.79 0.17
N THR A 300 -6.72 21.94 1.21
CA THR A 300 -6.27 22.20 2.57
C THR A 300 -6.05 20.89 3.34
N ARG A 301 -4.90 20.77 4.00
CA ARG A 301 -4.56 19.62 4.83
C ARG A 301 -5.41 19.55 6.11
N SER A 302 -5.88 18.35 6.47
CA SER A 302 -6.54 18.11 7.75
C SER A 302 -5.58 18.30 8.91
N ARG A 303 -6.06 18.90 9.99
CA ARG A 303 -5.37 18.92 11.29
C ARG A 303 -6.08 17.98 12.23
N ILE A 304 -5.40 16.90 12.59
CA ILE A 304 -5.93 15.83 13.42
C ILE A 304 -5.45 16.02 14.85
N ARG A 305 -6.33 15.85 15.82
CA ARG A 305 -6.02 15.78 17.25
C ARG A 305 -6.73 14.60 17.86
N PHE A 306 -6.10 13.99 18.84
CA PHE A 306 -6.73 13.01 19.69
C PHE A 306 -7.38 13.70 20.90
N LYS A 307 -8.59 13.27 21.23
CA LYS A 307 -9.28 13.62 22.47
C LYS A 307 -9.61 12.31 23.19
N GLY A 308 -8.72 11.90 24.10
CA GLY A 308 -8.70 10.52 24.60
C GLY A 308 -8.31 9.57 23.44
N ASP A 309 -9.07 8.50 23.28
CA ASP A 309 -8.89 7.52 22.20
C ASP A 309 -9.63 7.89 20.90
N ASN A 310 -10.35 9.03 20.91
CA ASN A 310 -11.13 9.46 19.76
C ASN A 310 -10.35 10.40 18.84
N LEU A 311 -10.44 10.13 17.55
CA LEU A 311 -9.97 11.01 16.50
C LEU A 311 -10.86 12.26 16.42
N SER A 312 -10.24 13.43 16.31
CA SER A 312 -10.95 14.70 16.16
C SER A 312 -10.21 15.58 15.16
N TYR A 313 -10.95 16.16 14.22
CA TYR A 313 -10.41 17.15 13.30
C TYR A 313 -10.57 18.55 13.84
N THR A 314 -9.49 19.32 13.96
CA THR A 314 -9.55 20.76 14.22
C THR A 314 -9.78 21.56 12.94
N THR A 315 -9.37 21.02 11.80
CA THR A 315 -9.65 21.55 10.47
C THR A 315 -9.83 20.36 9.54
N ARG A 316 -10.98 20.27 8.88
CA ARG A 316 -11.22 19.24 7.87
C ARG A 316 -10.53 19.67 6.58
N GLY A 317 -9.59 18.86 6.11
CA GLY A 317 -8.88 19.12 4.87
C GLY A 317 -9.70 18.75 3.63
N SER A 318 -9.26 19.22 2.49
CA SER A 318 -9.88 18.97 1.19
C SER A 318 -8.98 18.22 0.20
N PHE A 319 -7.70 18.00 0.48
CA PHE A 319 -6.86 17.15 -0.36
C PHE A 319 -7.13 15.65 -0.09
N ALA A 320 -6.84 14.78 -1.06
CA ALA A 320 -7.17 13.37 -0.94
C ALA A 320 -6.38 12.66 0.16
N SER A 321 -5.05 12.62 0.05
CA SER A 321 -4.13 12.04 1.04
C SER A 321 -2.82 12.81 1.07
N ASP A 322 -1.96 12.51 2.05
CA ASP A 322 -0.56 12.95 2.09
C ASP A 322 0.39 11.96 1.41
N HIS A 323 -0.13 10.89 0.88
CA HIS A 323 0.51 10.01 -0.08
C HIS A 323 -0.22 10.02 -1.42
N VAL A 324 0.42 9.53 -2.46
CA VAL A 324 -0.21 9.23 -3.74
C VAL A 324 -0.06 7.75 -4.06
N PRO A 325 -1.06 7.13 -4.72
CA PRO A 325 -0.99 5.71 -5.03
C PRO A 325 0.23 5.32 -5.86
N VAL A 326 0.80 4.16 -5.54
CA VAL A 326 1.78 3.46 -6.38
C VAL A 326 1.12 2.22 -6.94
N TRP A 327 1.37 1.91 -8.21
CA TRP A 327 0.68 0.82 -8.90
C TRP A 327 1.61 0.01 -9.81
N ALA A 328 1.21 -1.24 -10.06
CA ALA A 328 1.80 -2.13 -11.03
C ALA A 328 0.73 -2.83 -11.87
N LEU A 329 1.00 -3.07 -13.15
CA LEU A 329 0.15 -3.82 -14.06
C LEU A 329 0.79 -5.18 -14.32
N LEU A 330 0.06 -6.25 -14.00
CA LEU A 330 0.47 -7.62 -14.24
C LEU A 330 -0.39 -8.20 -15.37
N LYS A 331 0.25 -8.95 -16.28
CA LYS A 331 -0.40 -9.65 -17.39
C LYS A 331 -0.21 -11.16 -17.24
N PHE A 332 -1.30 -11.93 -17.29
CA PHE A 332 -1.34 -13.38 -17.11
C PHE A 332 -1.62 -14.13 -18.41
#